data_5e4f6f57268864799e4d6c65da71a385
#
_entry.id   5e4f6f57268864799e4d6c65da71a385
#
_cell.length_a   1.000
_cell.length_b   1.000
_cell.length_c   1.000
_cell.angle_alpha   90.00
_cell.angle_beta   90.00
_cell.angle_gamma   90.00
#
_symmetry.space_group_name_H-M   'P 1'
#
loop_
_entity.id
_entity.type
_entity.pdbx_description
1 polymer ?
#
loop_
_entity_poly.entity_id
_entity_poly.type
_entity_poly.pdbx_seq_one_letter_code
_entity_poly.pdbx_strand_id
1 'polypeptide(L)'
;MGFALVCALMVMNSCIFNDEIDHKINRTVLVYIGADNNLSNTANSNIYAMNTSVSSGMDNYNLLVFLDRKDFAPALLHVHNLRIDTVAKYPELDTSDPMVLRQVIDDVLKDWKAEHYGLVLWSHGTGWIPTNQLHYVAPNMNYAPLRGNKVTELLEGRRDPFGPETKAFAWEDRKGQSPSYKCMELGEMADAIPDDVFDYILFDACYMGNVEIMYALRNKAQYIISSCYEVVSYGFPYHIVTRDLLNGSVLKVCNEFYQYYNSMSGWEQMAGVSLVNTAELDSLARCFRKVAAEYGANVDSIDVSKVQCFDRFNNHVFFDLEDVVEKLGTNRELMNEFRLQLDKCVSFKISTPYIFPGDAEQIKVNSYSGLSIYMPLSRYEASGLNDAYRQTEWSDYTGY
;
A
#
# COMPACT_ATOMS: atom_id res chain seq x y z
N MET A 1 47.34 78.15 -24.77
CA MET A 1 47.42 77.24 -23.62
C MET A 1 46.02 76.79 -23.29
N GLY A 2 45.63 75.62 -23.81
CA GLY A 2 44.32 75.02 -23.59
C GLY A 2 44.50 73.66 -22.93
N PHE A 3 43.99 73.53 -21.75
CA PHE A 3 43.94 72.25 -21.03
C PHE A 3 42.68 71.47 -21.46
N ALA A 4 42.92 70.33 -22.06
CA ALA A 4 41.84 69.41 -22.34
C ALA A 4 41.66 68.48 -21.15
N LEU A 5 40.47 68.50 -20.59
CA LEU A 5 40.04 67.64 -19.49
C LEU A 5 39.47 66.30 -20.10
N VAL A 6 40.17 65.20 -19.90
CA VAL A 6 39.71 63.89 -20.29
C VAL A 6 38.92 63.32 -19.13
N CYS A 7 37.59 63.20 -19.30
CA CYS A 7 36.74 62.45 -18.38
C CYS A 7 36.78 60.97 -18.77
N ALA A 8 37.42 60.16 -17.90
CA ALA A 8 37.32 58.72 -17.99
C ALA A 8 36.02 58.22 -17.34
N LEU A 9 35.09 57.73 -18.16
CA LEU A 9 33.93 56.98 -17.68
C LEU A 9 34.39 55.59 -17.25
N MET A 10 34.41 55.35 -15.94
CA MET A 10 34.46 53.98 -15.42
C MET A 10 33.08 53.34 -15.56
N VAL A 11 32.94 52.41 -16.49
CA VAL A 11 31.80 51.49 -16.54
C VAL A 11 32.02 50.44 -15.45
N MET A 12 31.31 50.56 -14.34
CA MET A 12 31.22 49.50 -13.35
C MET A 12 30.34 48.41 -13.90
N ASN A 13 30.94 47.36 -14.43
CA ASN A 13 30.23 46.08 -14.67
C ASN A 13 29.89 45.49 -13.32
N SER A 14 28.69 45.72 -12.83
CA SER A 14 28.07 44.96 -11.77
C SER A 14 27.76 43.56 -12.35
N CYS A 15 28.65 42.61 -12.12
CA CYS A 15 28.27 41.20 -12.20
C CYS A 15 27.22 40.96 -11.12
N ILE A 16 25.95 40.92 -11.53
CA ILE A 16 24.90 40.33 -10.71
C ILE A 16 25.23 38.83 -10.75
N PHE A 17 25.89 38.34 -9.71
CA PHE A 17 25.86 36.92 -9.38
C PHE A 17 24.41 36.62 -8.99
N ASN A 18 23.63 36.12 -9.91
CA ASN A 18 22.47 35.30 -9.55
C ASN A 18 23.07 34.03 -8.92
N ASP A 19 23.29 34.06 -7.61
CA ASP A 19 23.27 32.82 -6.85
C ASP A 19 21.85 32.25 -7.02
N GLU A 20 21.64 31.45 -8.05
CA GLU A 20 20.58 30.47 -8.01
C GLU A 20 20.90 29.61 -6.79
N ILE A 21 20.19 29.88 -5.70
CA ILE A 21 20.15 29.01 -4.55
C ILE A 21 19.56 27.74 -5.12
N ASP A 22 20.43 26.77 -5.40
CA ASP A 22 20.06 25.44 -5.83
C ASP A 22 19.26 24.85 -4.65
N HIS A 23 17.94 25.05 -4.67
CA HIS A 23 17.04 24.52 -3.64
C HIS A 23 17.01 23.02 -3.84
N LYS A 24 17.94 22.34 -3.16
CA LYS A 24 18.04 20.90 -3.17
C LYS A 24 16.72 20.32 -2.67
N ILE A 25 16.05 19.56 -3.53
CA ILE A 25 14.81 18.87 -3.16
C ILE A 25 15.14 17.81 -2.10
N ASN A 26 14.50 17.92 -0.96
CA ASN A 26 14.70 16.98 0.14
C ASN A 26 14.02 15.63 -0.17
N ARG A 27 12.72 15.65 -0.53
CA ARG A 27 12.00 14.40 -0.85
C ARG A 27 11.05 14.57 -2.02
N THR A 28 11.02 13.54 -2.86
CA THR A 28 9.98 13.29 -3.86
C THR A 28 9.10 12.14 -3.42
N VAL A 29 7.79 12.36 -3.32
CA VAL A 29 6.80 11.33 -3.05
C VAL A 29 6.01 11.06 -4.31
N LEU A 30 6.03 9.81 -4.77
CA LEU A 30 5.18 9.31 -5.84
C LEU A 30 3.97 8.62 -5.24
N VAL A 31 2.77 9.09 -5.59
CA VAL A 31 1.50 8.40 -5.35
C VAL A 31 1.06 7.76 -6.65
N TYR A 32 1.11 6.44 -6.74
CA TYR A 32 0.67 5.66 -7.89
C TYR A 32 -0.78 5.23 -7.69
N ILE A 33 -1.70 5.84 -8.45
CA ILE A 33 -3.15 5.62 -8.34
C ILE A 33 -3.66 4.81 -9.54
N GLY A 34 -3.98 3.53 -9.28
CA GLY A 34 -4.71 2.67 -10.22
C GLY A 34 -6.21 2.72 -9.91
N ALA A 35 -6.94 3.58 -10.59
CA ALA A 35 -8.34 3.89 -10.34
C ALA A 35 -9.24 3.82 -11.60
N ASP A 36 -8.81 3.13 -12.67
CA ASP A 36 -9.71 2.82 -13.80
C ASP A 36 -10.73 1.72 -13.41
N ASN A 37 -11.41 1.98 -12.30
CA ASN A 37 -12.39 1.11 -11.65
C ASN A 37 -13.43 1.95 -10.88
N ASN A 38 -14.15 1.33 -9.93
CA ASN A 38 -15.15 2.01 -9.10
C ASN A 38 -14.56 3.05 -8.12
N LEU A 39 -13.22 3.10 -7.94
CA LEU A 39 -12.56 4.06 -7.06
C LEU A 39 -12.22 5.41 -7.74
N SER A 40 -12.56 5.62 -9.03
CA SER A 40 -12.24 6.85 -9.77
C SER A 40 -12.66 8.14 -9.06
N ASN A 41 -13.84 8.16 -8.43
CA ASN A 41 -14.31 9.33 -7.69
C ASN A 41 -13.55 9.54 -6.38
N THR A 42 -13.21 8.47 -5.69
CA THR A 42 -12.41 8.50 -4.45
C THR A 42 -11.01 9.02 -4.74
N ALA A 43 -10.38 8.58 -5.84
CA ALA A 43 -9.09 9.08 -6.29
C ALA A 43 -9.08 10.61 -6.44
N ASN A 44 -10.11 11.18 -7.09
CA ASN A 44 -10.24 12.63 -7.23
C ASN A 44 -10.35 13.35 -5.87
N SER A 45 -11.11 12.78 -4.94
CA SER A 45 -11.28 13.34 -3.59
C SER A 45 -9.95 13.32 -2.83
N ASN A 46 -9.18 12.23 -2.96
CA ASN A 46 -7.88 12.10 -2.30
C ASN A 46 -6.84 13.05 -2.89
N ILE A 47 -6.78 13.23 -4.21
CA ILE A 47 -5.91 14.21 -4.85
C ILE A 47 -6.26 15.64 -4.41
N TYR A 48 -7.56 15.96 -4.30
CA TYR A 48 -7.99 17.26 -3.77
C TYR A 48 -7.54 17.45 -2.30
N ALA A 49 -7.67 16.41 -1.47
CA ALA A 49 -7.22 16.42 -0.08
C ALA A 49 -5.69 16.61 0.02
N MET A 50 -4.90 15.95 -0.83
CA MET A 50 -3.45 16.17 -0.95
C MET A 50 -3.16 17.63 -1.31
N ASN A 51 -3.84 18.18 -2.32
CA ASN A 51 -3.64 19.55 -2.78
C ASN A 51 -3.91 20.57 -1.68
N THR A 52 -4.96 20.40 -0.89
CA THR A 52 -5.29 21.32 0.22
C THR A 52 -4.26 21.29 1.34
N SER A 53 -3.47 20.22 1.44
CA SER A 53 -2.41 20.05 2.45
C SER A 53 -1.08 20.67 2.03
N VAL A 54 -0.80 20.81 0.74
CA VAL A 54 0.45 21.34 0.20
C VAL A 54 0.31 22.84 -0.02
N SER A 55 0.56 23.63 1.03
CA SER A 55 0.57 25.10 0.99
C SER A 55 1.99 25.64 0.79
N SER A 56 2.14 26.98 0.70
CA SER A 56 3.42 27.66 0.65
C SER A 56 4.40 27.20 1.75
N GLY A 57 5.68 27.17 1.43
CA GLY A 57 6.75 26.74 2.35
C GLY A 57 7.13 25.27 2.26
N MET A 58 6.67 24.58 1.22
CA MET A 58 7.05 23.20 0.90
C MET A 58 7.80 23.11 -0.45
N ASP A 59 8.52 24.17 -0.81
CA ASP A 59 9.20 24.29 -2.11
C ASP A 59 10.39 23.33 -2.28
N ASN A 60 10.85 22.71 -1.19
CA ASN A 60 11.89 21.68 -1.18
C ASN A 60 11.35 20.23 -1.20
N TYR A 61 10.07 20.04 -1.55
CA TYR A 61 9.44 18.75 -1.69
C TYR A 61 8.66 18.64 -3.01
N ASN A 62 8.66 17.48 -3.61
CA ASN A 62 7.78 17.16 -4.74
C ASN A 62 6.71 16.15 -4.32
N LEU A 63 5.47 16.47 -4.59
CA LEU A 63 4.36 15.51 -4.54
C LEU A 63 3.89 15.24 -5.96
N LEU A 64 4.17 14.03 -6.43
CA LEU A 64 3.78 13.57 -7.76
C LEU A 64 2.69 12.53 -7.63
N VAL A 65 1.65 12.64 -8.46
CA VAL A 65 0.55 11.69 -8.50
C VAL A 65 0.44 11.16 -9.92
N PHE A 66 0.78 9.90 -10.13
CA PHE A 66 0.37 9.18 -11.32
C PHE A 66 -1.10 8.78 -11.12
N LEU A 67 -1.95 9.24 -12.02
CA LEU A 67 -3.38 9.01 -11.97
C LEU A 67 -3.83 8.31 -13.24
N ASP A 68 -4.33 7.09 -13.07
CA ASP A 68 -5.13 6.39 -14.07
C ASP A 68 -6.55 6.22 -13.53
N ARG A 69 -7.54 6.65 -14.30
CA ARG A 69 -8.96 6.64 -13.91
C ARG A 69 -9.87 6.53 -15.11
N LYS A 70 -11.09 6.06 -14.90
CA LYS A 70 -12.11 5.91 -15.94
C LYS A 70 -12.27 7.17 -16.79
N ASP A 71 -12.39 6.96 -18.10
CA ASP A 71 -12.73 7.98 -19.10
C ASP A 71 -11.66 9.06 -19.32
N PHE A 72 -10.44 8.90 -18.81
CA PHE A 72 -9.34 9.84 -18.99
C PHE A 72 -8.03 9.10 -19.26
N ALA A 73 -7.21 9.63 -20.14
CA ALA A 73 -5.86 9.10 -20.34
C ALA A 73 -5.01 9.31 -19.07
N PRO A 74 -4.15 8.33 -18.73
CA PRO A 74 -3.28 8.41 -17.58
C PRO A 74 -2.35 9.62 -17.63
N ALA A 75 -2.08 10.22 -16.47
CA ALA A 75 -1.25 11.41 -16.38
C ALA A 75 -0.41 11.42 -15.08
N LEU A 76 0.77 12.04 -15.16
CA LEU A 76 1.56 12.42 -13.98
C LEU A 76 1.23 13.87 -13.63
N LEU A 77 0.80 14.07 -12.41
CA LEU A 77 0.42 15.36 -11.84
C LEU A 77 1.46 15.80 -10.82
N HIS A 78 1.81 17.08 -10.82
CA HIS A 78 2.57 17.71 -9.74
C HIS A 78 1.62 18.52 -8.87
N VAL A 79 1.54 18.16 -7.60
CA VAL A 79 0.68 18.78 -6.60
C VAL A 79 1.53 19.68 -5.73
N HIS A 80 1.35 21.00 -5.84
CA HIS A 80 2.17 21.98 -5.14
C HIS A 80 1.44 23.32 -4.97
N ASN A 81 1.69 24.01 -3.90
CA ASN A 81 1.21 25.39 -3.65
C ASN A 81 -0.29 25.59 -3.96
N LEU A 82 -1.15 24.63 -3.52
CA LEU A 82 -2.59 24.60 -3.79
C LEU A 82 -2.94 24.49 -5.28
N ARG A 83 -2.03 23.97 -6.11
CA ARG A 83 -2.19 23.77 -7.54
C ARG A 83 -1.95 22.33 -7.91
N ILE A 84 -2.54 21.92 -9.03
CA ILE A 84 -2.35 20.60 -9.63
C ILE A 84 -2.01 20.85 -11.09
N ASP A 85 -0.76 20.62 -11.45
CA ASP A 85 -0.28 20.80 -12.82
C ASP A 85 -0.02 19.43 -13.46
N THR A 86 -0.51 19.20 -14.68
CA THR A 86 -0.18 18.00 -15.46
C THR A 86 1.24 18.15 -16.02
N VAL A 87 2.16 17.30 -15.60
CA VAL A 87 3.58 17.35 -16.00
C VAL A 87 3.94 16.31 -17.06
N ALA A 88 3.21 15.19 -17.14
CA ALA A 88 3.31 14.23 -18.23
C ALA A 88 1.93 13.61 -18.54
N LYS A 89 1.77 13.16 -19.78
CA LYS A 89 0.60 12.39 -20.23
C LYS A 89 1.09 11.08 -20.82
N TYR A 90 0.38 10.02 -20.53
CA TYR A 90 0.67 8.68 -21.04
C TYR A 90 -0.42 8.25 -22.03
N PRO A 91 -0.11 7.37 -23.00
CA PRO A 91 -1.16 6.67 -23.74
C PRO A 91 -1.99 5.84 -22.76
N GLU A 92 -3.09 5.28 -23.23
CA GLU A 92 -3.86 4.29 -22.45
C GLU A 92 -2.93 3.16 -22.02
N LEU A 93 -2.87 2.90 -20.71
CA LEU A 93 -1.99 1.94 -20.05
C LEU A 93 -2.80 1.02 -19.15
N ASP A 94 -2.22 -0.11 -18.79
CA ASP A 94 -2.76 -1.05 -17.80
C ASP A 94 -1.99 -0.87 -16.48
N THR A 95 -2.60 -0.26 -15.48
CA THR A 95 -1.94 -0.04 -14.18
C THR A 95 -1.65 -1.33 -13.42
N SER A 96 -2.24 -2.46 -13.85
CA SER A 96 -1.87 -3.79 -13.35
C SER A 96 -0.64 -4.39 -14.05
N ASP A 97 -0.12 -3.74 -15.10
CA ASP A 97 1.11 -4.16 -15.75
C ASP A 97 2.32 -3.66 -14.95
N PRO A 98 3.21 -4.56 -14.45
CA PRO A 98 4.39 -4.17 -13.69
C PRO A 98 5.34 -3.26 -14.48
N MET A 99 5.33 -3.35 -15.82
CA MET A 99 6.14 -2.47 -16.67
C MET A 99 5.67 -1.01 -16.62
N VAL A 100 4.35 -0.79 -16.41
CA VAL A 100 3.80 0.57 -16.23
C VAL A 100 4.24 1.16 -14.91
N LEU A 101 4.15 0.39 -13.82
CA LEU A 101 4.65 0.82 -12.51
C LEU A 101 6.15 1.16 -12.60
N ARG A 102 6.94 0.29 -13.21
CA ARG A 102 8.39 0.51 -13.39
C ARG A 102 8.66 1.76 -14.21
N GLN A 103 7.98 1.95 -15.35
CA GLN A 103 8.16 3.13 -16.20
C GLN A 103 7.86 4.42 -15.44
N VAL A 104 6.75 4.49 -14.70
CA VAL A 104 6.38 5.68 -13.92
C VAL A 104 7.42 5.98 -12.84
N ILE A 105 7.91 4.96 -12.14
CA ILE A 105 9.00 5.10 -11.15
C ILE A 105 10.25 5.65 -11.84
N ASP A 106 10.69 5.06 -12.95
CA ASP A 106 11.90 5.48 -13.66
C ASP A 106 11.79 6.92 -14.19
N ASP A 107 10.61 7.33 -14.72
CA ASP A 107 10.34 8.71 -15.15
C ASP A 107 10.47 9.69 -13.97
N VAL A 108 9.94 9.34 -12.80
CA VAL A 108 10.04 10.16 -11.60
C VAL A 108 11.48 10.25 -11.10
N LEU A 109 12.20 9.13 -11.00
CA LEU A 109 13.59 9.12 -10.54
C LEU A 109 14.52 9.90 -11.47
N LYS A 110 14.24 9.92 -12.77
CA LYS A 110 15.00 10.65 -13.78
C LYS A 110 14.76 12.17 -13.71
N ASP A 111 13.49 12.59 -13.68
CA ASP A 111 13.11 13.98 -13.92
C ASP A 111 12.83 14.75 -12.62
N TRP A 112 12.58 14.08 -11.49
CA TRP A 112 12.24 14.67 -10.19
C TRP A 112 13.21 14.24 -9.08
N LYS A 113 14.47 14.55 -9.28
CA LYS A 113 15.56 14.16 -8.37
C LYS A 113 15.41 14.76 -6.99
N ALA A 114 15.65 13.95 -5.96
CA ALA A 114 15.62 14.35 -4.56
C ALA A 114 16.67 13.55 -3.76
N GLU A 115 16.88 13.94 -2.49
CA GLU A 115 17.74 13.18 -1.57
C GLU A 115 17.04 11.92 -1.07
N HIS A 116 15.71 11.96 -0.96
CA HIS A 116 14.85 10.92 -0.42
C HIS A 116 13.65 10.66 -1.33
N TYR A 117 13.15 9.44 -1.29
CA TYR A 117 11.96 9.06 -2.05
C TYR A 117 10.96 8.31 -1.18
N GLY A 118 9.67 8.58 -1.40
CA GLY A 118 8.56 7.85 -0.84
C GLY A 118 7.64 7.34 -1.94
N LEU A 119 7.07 6.15 -1.77
CA LEU A 119 6.11 5.54 -2.69
C LEU A 119 4.80 5.26 -1.96
N VAL A 120 3.69 5.71 -2.53
CA VAL A 120 2.34 5.35 -2.11
C VAL A 120 1.70 4.54 -3.23
N LEU A 121 1.27 3.34 -2.92
CA LEU A 121 0.55 2.44 -3.82
C LEU A 121 -0.93 2.46 -3.44
N TRP A 122 -1.73 3.10 -4.28
CA TRP A 122 -3.14 3.37 -4.03
C TRP A 122 -4.03 2.65 -5.05
N SER A 123 -4.79 1.65 -4.61
CA SER A 123 -5.78 0.92 -5.41
C SER A 123 -6.59 -0.04 -4.53
N HIS A 124 -7.36 -0.95 -5.13
CA HIS A 124 -7.78 -2.18 -4.45
C HIS A 124 -6.56 -3.04 -4.07
N GLY A 125 -6.72 -3.93 -3.10
CA GLY A 125 -5.70 -4.88 -2.68
C GLY A 125 -6.29 -6.21 -2.20
N THR A 126 -5.60 -7.33 -2.46
CA THR A 126 -5.98 -8.68 -2.02
C THR A 126 -4.83 -9.42 -1.36
N GLY A 127 -3.85 -8.68 -0.87
CA GLY A 127 -2.70 -9.32 -0.28
C GLY A 127 -1.87 -10.11 -1.31
N TRP A 128 -1.31 -11.23 -0.88
CA TRP A 128 -0.49 -12.12 -1.68
C TRP A 128 -1.27 -13.03 -2.64
N ILE A 129 -2.62 -13.05 -2.57
CA ILE A 129 -3.47 -14.01 -3.28
C ILE A 129 -3.39 -13.76 -4.79
N PRO A 130 -2.97 -14.75 -5.60
CA PRO A 130 -2.94 -14.59 -7.04
C PRO A 130 -4.33 -14.42 -7.64
N THR A 131 -4.42 -13.69 -8.74
CA THR A 131 -5.67 -13.38 -9.45
C THR A 131 -6.51 -14.63 -9.73
N ASN A 132 -5.86 -15.71 -10.18
CA ASN A 132 -6.54 -16.97 -10.52
C ASN A 132 -7.10 -17.75 -9.32
N GLN A 133 -6.74 -17.37 -8.09
CA GLN A 133 -7.20 -18.01 -6.85
C GLN A 133 -8.31 -17.21 -6.14
N LEU A 134 -8.59 -15.99 -6.56
CA LEU A 134 -9.58 -15.13 -5.92
C LEU A 134 -10.99 -15.74 -5.90
N HIS A 135 -11.38 -16.39 -6.99
CA HIS A 135 -12.70 -17.06 -7.08
C HIS A 135 -12.90 -18.19 -6.05
N TYR A 136 -11.79 -18.80 -5.61
CA TYR A 136 -11.83 -19.84 -4.59
C TYR A 136 -11.92 -19.25 -3.18
N VAL A 137 -11.17 -18.20 -2.91
CA VAL A 137 -11.12 -17.54 -1.60
C VAL A 137 -12.44 -16.84 -1.30
N ALA A 138 -13.00 -16.14 -2.28
CA ALA A 138 -14.20 -15.36 -2.15
C ALA A 138 -15.21 -15.62 -3.29
N PRO A 139 -15.81 -16.83 -3.36
CA PRO A 139 -16.67 -17.25 -4.46
C PRO A 139 -17.98 -16.44 -4.57
N ASN A 140 -18.41 -15.79 -3.50
CA ASN A 140 -19.62 -14.96 -3.49
C ASN A 140 -19.36 -13.50 -3.87
N MET A 141 -18.10 -13.09 -4.03
CA MET A 141 -17.76 -11.83 -4.64
C MET A 141 -18.11 -11.91 -6.13
N ASN A 142 -19.03 -11.06 -6.57
CA ASN A 142 -19.47 -11.02 -7.96
C ASN A 142 -18.33 -10.48 -8.84
N TYR A 143 -17.46 -11.37 -9.30
CA TYR A 143 -16.44 -11.09 -10.31
C TYR A 143 -17.02 -10.92 -11.73
N ALA A 144 -18.33 -11.17 -11.90
CA ALA A 144 -18.99 -10.98 -13.17
C ALA A 144 -19.22 -9.48 -13.44
N PRO A 145 -18.92 -8.99 -14.66
CA PRO A 145 -19.35 -7.68 -15.06
C PRO A 145 -20.87 -7.66 -15.01
N LEU A 146 -21.43 -6.80 -14.21
CA LEU A 146 -22.87 -6.61 -14.15
C LEU A 146 -23.32 -6.06 -15.51
N ARG A 147 -23.82 -6.98 -16.36
CA ARG A 147 -24.45 -6.62 -17.62
C ARG A 147 -25.81 -5.96 -17.33
N GLY A 148 -25.89 -4.65 -17.57
CA GLY A 148 -27.15 -3.93 -17.74
C GLY A 148 -27.68 -3.21 -16.49
N ASN A 149 -28.46 -2.18 -16.73
CA ASN A 149 -29.02 -1.15 -15.83
C ASN A 149 -29.79 -1.61 -14.56
N LYS A 150 -29.85 -2.91 -14.26
CA LYS A 150 -30.52 -3.42 -13.05
C LYS A 150 -29.70 -3.31 -11.77
N VAL A 151 -28.43 -3.00 -11.88
CA VAL A 151 -27.52 -2.95 -10.73
C VAL A 151 -27.55 -1.63 -10.00
N THR A 152 -27.79 -0.54 -10.72
CA THR A 152 -27.94 0.77 -10.11
C THR A 152 -29.11 0.80 -9.11
N GLU A 153 -30.21 0.12 -9.43
CA GLU A 153 -31.38 0.03 -8.50
C GLU A 153 -31.14 -0.88 -7.27
N LEU A 154 -30.27 -1.91 -7.39
CA LEU A 154 -29.92 -2.79 -6.26
C LEU A 154 -28.85 -2.17 -5.35
N LEU A 155 -27.97 -1.33 -5.88
CA LEU A 155 -26.93 -0.64 -5.14
C LEU A 155 -27.44 0.62 -4.43
N GLU A 156 -28.51 1.25 -4.92
CA GLU A 156 -29.18 2.37 -4.22
C GLU A 156 -29.91 1.93 -2.95
N GLY A 157 -30.24 0.62 -2.81
CA GLY A 157 -30.91 0.05 -1.65
C GLY A 157 -30.01 -0.59 -0.59
N ARG A 158 -28.77 -0.92 -0.92
CA ARG A 158 -27.76 -1.44 -0.01
C ARG A 158 -26.43 -0.74 -0.32
N ARG A 159 -26.18 0.38 0.33
CA ARG A 159 -24.83 0.92 0.42
C ARG A 159 -24.04 -0.04 1.30
N ASP A 160 -23.31 -0.99 0.69
CA ASP A 160 -22.21 -1.64 1.36
C ASP A 160 -21.13 -0.55 1.53
N PRO A 161 -20.91 -0.06 2.75
CA PRO A 161 -19.96 1.03 2.98
C PRO A 161 -18.51 0.62 2.72
N PHE A 162 -18.24 -0.68 2.66
CA PHE A 162 -16.90 -1.21 2.40
C PHE A 162 -16.64 -1.42 0.91
N GLY A 163 -17.60 -1.11 0.05
CA GLY A 163 -17.52 -1.31 -1.40
C GLY A 163 -17.49 -2.77 -1.80
N PRO A 164 -17.96 -3.11 -2.99
CA PRO A 164 -17.78 -4.45 -3.49
C PRO A 164 -16.32 -4.64 -3.90
N GLU A 165 -15.73 -5.73 -3.44
CA GLU A 165 -14.70 -6.45 -4.16
C GLU A 165 -13.26 -5.98 -3.94
N THR A 166 -12.61 -6.66 -3.04
CA THR A 166 -11.14 -6.71 -2.97
C THR A 166 -10.62 -7.51 -4.17
N LYS A 167 -9.60 -6.98 -4.82
CA LYS A 167 -8.86 -7.66 -5.90
C LYS A 167 -7.39 -7.33 -5.74
N ALA A 168 -6.49 -8.16 -6.25
CA ALA A 168 -5.06 -7.87 -6.22
C ALA A 168 -4.76 -6.46 -6.73
N PHE A 169 -3.57 -5.93 -6.46
CA PHE A 169 -3.27 -4.52 -6.67
C PHE A 169 -3.54 -4.06 -8.12
N ALA A 170 -4.16 -2.89 -8.28
CA ALA A 170 -4.40 -2.19 -9.54
C ALA A 170 -5.32 -2.88 -10.56
N TRP A 171 -6.48 -3.36 -10.13
CA TRP A 171 -7.50 -3.87 -11.06
C TRP A 171 -8.14 -2.77 -11.93
N GLU A 172 -8.40 -3.08 -13.21
CA GLU A 172 -9.04 -2.18 -14.18
C GLU A 172 -10.37 -2.73 -14.73
N ASP A 173 -11.33 -1.81 -14.96
CA ASP A 173 -12.64 -2.08 -15.58
C ASP A 173 -12.67 -1.56 -17.02
N ARG A 174 -12.14 -2.38 -17.95
CA ARG A 174 -12.06 -1.98 -19.37
C ARG A 174 -13.39 -2.11 -20.07
N LYS A 175 -13.92 -0.97 -20.57
CA LYS A 175 -15.13 -0.93 -21.39
C LYS A 175 -14.97 -1.78 -22.65
N GLY A 176 -15.84 -2.80 -22.82
CA GLY A 176 -16.00 -3.54 -24.09
C GLY A 176 -15.08 -4.77 -24.26
N GLN A 177 -14.21 -5.08 -23.32
CA GLN A 177 -13.53 -6.36 -23.24
C GLN A 177 -14.20 -7.24 -22.17
N SER A 178 -14.16 -8.57 -22.35
CA SER A 178 -14.43 -9.45 -21.19
C SER A 178 -13.45 -9.01 -20.11
N PRO A 179 -13.91 -8.73 -18.87
CA PRO A 179 -13.01 -8.27 -17.84
C PRO A 179 -11.92 -9.34 -17.65
N SER A 180 -10.75 -9.09 -18.20
CA SER A 180 -9.57 -9.77 -17.76
C SER A 180 -9.22 -9.12 -16.44
N TYR A 181 -9.67 -9.74 -15.34
CA TYR A 181 -9.32 -9.32 -13.98
C TYR A 181 -7.83 -9.59 -13.75
N LYS A 182 -6.98 -8.99 -14.58
CA LYS A 182 -5.55 -9.05 -14.36
C LYS A 182 -5.25 -8.03 -13.27
N CYS A 183 -4.58 -8.50 -12.26
CA CYS A 183 -4.03 -7.70 -11.20
C CYS A 183 -2.52 -7.88 -11.23
N MET A 184 -1.78 -6.93 -10.70
CA MET A 184 -0.33 -7.07 -10.53
C MET A 184 -0.06 -8.13 -9.46
N GLU A 185 0.60 -9.20 -9.84
CA GLU A 185 0.99 -10.28 -8.92
C GLU A 185 2.15 -9.83 -8.02
N LEU A 186 2.27 -10.45 -6.84
CA LEU A 186 3.29 -10.07 -5.85
C LEU A 186 4.73 -10.06 -6.40
N GLY A 187 5.13 -11.12 -7.11
CA GLY A 187 6.46 -11.20 -7.72
C GLY A 187 6.68 -10.12 -8.78
N GLU A 188 5.65 -9.86 -9.61
CA GLU A 188 5.68 -8.81 -10.64
C GLU A 188 5.85 -7.41 -10.01
N MET A 189 5.14 -7.15 -8.90
CA MET A 189 5.27 -5.90 -8.14
C MET A 189 6.68 -5.74 -7.56
N ALA A 190 7.21 -6.81 -6.96
CA ALA A 190 8.56 -6.80 -6.40
C ALA A 190 9.62 -6.53 -7.49
N ASP A 191 9.48 -7.11 -8.67
CA ASP A 191 10.40 -6.89 -9.80
C ASP A 191 10.28 -5.46 -10.38
N ALA A 192 9.09 -4.87 -10.35
CA ALA A 192 8.86 -3.52 -10.87
C ALA A 192 9.47 -2.43 -9.99
N ILE A 193 9.51 -2.62 -8.68
CA ILE A 193 10.04 -1.63 -7.73
C ILE A 193 11.57 -1.81 -7.61
N PRO A 194 12.40 -0.78 -7.84
CA PRO A 194 13.85 -0.88 -7.70
C PRO A 194 14.27 -1.06 -6.23
N ASP A 195 15.38 -1.78 -6.01
CA ASP A 195 15.94 -2.01 -4.68
C ASP A 195 16.56 -0.73 -4.10
N ASP A 196 16.49 -0.57 -2.78
CA ASP A 196 17.18 0.45 -1.99
C ASP A 196 16.92 1.91 -2.41
N VAL A 197 15.76 2.18 -3.04
CA VAL A 197 15.42 3.53 -3.52
C VAL A 197 14.54 4.28 -2.53
N PHE A 198 13.55 3.62 -1.95
CA PHE A 198 12.54 4.30 -1.17
C PHE A 198 12.84 4.26 0.33
N ASP A 199 12.65 5.40 1.03
CA ASP A 199 12.65 5.40 2.49
C ASP A 199 11.42 4.65 3.02
N TYR A 200 10.30 4.75 2.32
CA TYR A 200 9.09 4.02 2.67
C TYR A 200 8.22 3.69 1.45
N ILE A 201 7.47 2.60 1.60
CA ILE A 201 6.30 2.27 0.77
C ILE A 201 5.07 2.30 1.67
N LEU A 202 4.00 3.01 1.25
CA LEU A 202 2.70 2.98 1.88
C LEU A 202 1.70 2.31 0.96
N PHE A 203 1.02 1.28 1.45
CA PHE A 203 -0.12 0.68 0.78
C PHE A 203 -1.42 1.31 1.28
N ASP A 204 -2.05 2.13 0.45
CA ASP A 204 -3.43 2.54 0.61
C ASP A 204 -4.32 1.57 -0.17
N ALA A 205 -4.35 0.35 0.30
CA ALA A 205 -5.01 -0.79 -0.30
C ALA A 205 -5.31 -1.86 0.77
N CYS A 206 -6.37 -2.65 0.56
CA CYS A 206 -6.83 -3.67 1.48
C CYS A 206 -5.86 -4.86 1.57
N TYR A 207 -5.74 -5.48 2.75
CA TYR A 207 -5.03 -6.74 2.98
C TYR A 207 -3.53 -6.77 2.60
N MET A 208 -2.87 -5.62 2.45
CA MET A 208 -1.45 -5.61 2.06
C MET A 208 -0.49 -5.84 3.23
N GLY A 209 -0.98 -5.94 4.47
CA GLY A 209 -0.18 -6.15 5.67
C GLY A 209 0.10 -7.62 5.98
N ASN A 210 0.47 -8.44 5.01
CA ASN A 210 0.84 -9.83 5.23
C ASN A 210 2.34 -10.08 5.04
N VAL A 211 2.84 -11.06 5.76
CA VAL A 211 4.28 -11.34 5.82
C VAL A 211 4.86 -11.76 4.47
N GLU A 212 4.05 -12.36 3.60
CA GLU A 212 4.42 -12.76 2.25
C GLU A 212 4.80 -11.55 1.39
N ILE A 213 3.98 -10.48 1.46
CA ILE A 213 4.24 -9.20 0.77
C ILE A 213 5.46 -8.51 1.39
N MET A 214 5.48 -8.41 2.72
CA MET A 214 6.60 -7.74 3.40
C MET A 214 7.92 -8.36 3.03
N TYR A 215 7.99 -9.71 2.99
CA TYR A 215 9.23 -10.42 2.69
C TYR A 215 9.66 -10.26 1.23
N ALA A 216 8.72 -10.29 0.30
CA ALA A 216 9.01 -10.05 -1.13
C ALA A 216 9.52 -8.61 -1.39
N LEU A 217 9.04 -7.64 -0.61
CA LEU A 217 9.42 -6.23 -0.75
C LEU A 217 10.52 -5.76 0.21
N ARG A 218 11.19 -6.68 0.95
CA ARG A 218 12.14 -6.33 2.01
C ARG A 218 13.34 -5.47 1.58
N ASN A 219 13.71 -5.53 0.30
CA ASN A 219 14.81 -4.74 -0.26
C ASN A 219 14.34 -3.46 -0.98
N LYS A 220 13.03 -3.16 -1.02
CA LYS A 220 12.47 -2.08 -1.84
C LYS A 220 12.37 -0.74 -1.09
N ALA A 221 12.25 -0.80 0.22
CA ALA A 221 12.16 0.39 1.09
C ALA A 221 12.68 0.08 2.48
N GLN A 222 13.00 1.13 3.26
CA GLN A 222 13.40 0.96 4.67
C GLN A 222 12.20 0.63 5.57
N TYR A 223 11.03 1.19 5.25
CA TYR A 223 9.78 0.96 5.98
C TYR A 223 8.63 0.64 5.03
N ILE A 224 7.72 -0.23 5.48
CA ILE A 224 6.45 -0.46 4.77
C ILE A 224 5.30 -0.18 5.73
N ILE A 225 4.32 0.63 5.26
CA ILE A 225 3.08 0.95 5.97
C ILE A 225 1.94 0.20 5.29
N SER A 226 1.15 -0.54 6.05
CA SER A 226 0.06 -1.34 5.48
C SER A 226 -1.00 -1.72 6.51
N SER A 227 -2.12 -2.27 6.03
CA SER A 227 -3.17 -2.87 6.85
C SER A 227 -3.26 -4.38 6.62
N CYS A 228 -3.47 -5.15 7.70
CA CYS A 228 -3.73 -6.60 7.62
C CYS A 228 -5.15 -6.91 7.11
N TYR A 229 -6.05 -5.93 7.08
CA TYR A 229 -7.43 -6.08 6.67
C TYR A 229 -7.89 -4.94 5.76
N GLU A 230 -9.18 -4.87 5.46
CA GLU A 230 -9.72 -3.85 4.57
C GLU A 230 -9.45 -2.43 5.09
N VAL A 231 -9.09 -1.54 4.18
CA VAL A 231 -9.02 -0.10 4.41
C VAL A 231 -10.35 0.51 3.96
N VAL A 232 -10.91 1.40 4.78
CA VAL A 232 -12.12 2.13 4.43
C VAL A 232 -11.94 2.82 3.08
N SER A 233 -12.96 2.77 2.22
CA SER A 233 -12.87 3.23 0.83
C SER A 233 -12.38 4.67 0.63
N TYR A 234 -12.45 5.50 1.66
CA TYR A 234 -11.87 6.86 1.62
C TYR A 234 -10.34 6.89 1.66
N GLY A 235 -9.69 5.76 2.01
CA GLY A 235 -8.24 5.63 2.08
C GLY A 235 -7.61 6.38 3.26
N PHE A 236 -6.34 6.70 3.13
CA PHE A 236 -5.65 7.51 4.13
C PHE A 236 -6.18 8.96 4.13
N PRO A 237 -6.27 9.62 5.31
CA PRO A 237 -6.76 10.99 5.42
C PRO A 237 -5.73 12.01 4.90
N TYR A 238 -5.56 12.10 3.57
CA TYR A 238 -4.52 12.87 2.90
C TYR A 238 -4.49 14.36 3.28
N HIS A 239 -5.62 14.93 3.69
CA HIS A 239 -5.66 16.30 4.22
C HIS A 239 -4.88 16.45 5.54
N ILE A 240 -4.58 15.34 6.22
CA ILE A 240 -3.78 15.28 7.46
C ILE A 240 -2.37 14.75 7.14
N VAL A 241 -2.28 13.56 6.52
CA VAL A 241 -1.02 12.82 6.44
C VAL A 241 -0.07 13.25 5.32
N THR A 242 -0.51 14.02 4.33
CA THR A 242 0.33 14.39 3.16
C THR A 242 1.62 15.10 3.56
N ARG A 243 1.57 16.02 4.50
CA ARG A 243 2.78 16.71 4.98
C ARG A 243 3.75 15.77 5.70
N ASP A 244 3.21 14.81 6.45
CA ASP A 244 4.02 13.84 7.16
C ASP A 244 4.68 12.84 6.21
N LEU A 245 4.00 12.48 5.11
CA LEU A 245 4.59 11.72 4.01
C LEU A 245 5.76 12.50 3.37
N LEU A 246 5.58 13.78 3.04
CA LEU A 246 6.63 14.62 2.47
C LEU A 246 7.81 14.80 3.44
N ASN A 247 7.57 14.87 4.73
CA ASN A 247 8.62 14.95 5.75
C ASN A 247 9.26 13.58 6.09
N GLY A 248 8.70 12.47 5.62
CA GLY A 248 9.13 11.11 5.98
C GLY A 248 8.78 10.70 7.41
N SER A 249 7.80 11.35 8.02
CA SER A 249 7.34 11.07 9.39
C SER A 249 6.40 9.86 9.43
N VAL A 250 6.88 8.70 8.96
CA VAL A 250 6.06 7.49 8.74
C VAL A 250 5.33 6.98 9.99
N LEU A 251 5.92 7.08 11.16
CA LEU A 251 5.25 6.73 12.41
C LEU A 251 4.05 7.64 12.69
N LYS A 252 4.18 8.93 12.38
CA LYS A 252 3.11 9.89 12.54
C LYS A 252 1.98 9.62 11.54
N VAL A 253 2.31 9.28 10.28
CA VAL A 253 1.32 8.84 9.28
C VAL A 253 0.46 7.69 9.81
N CYS A 254 1.07 6.66 10.39
CA CYS A 254 0.33 5.53 10.99
C CYS A 254 -0.59 5.98 12.14
N ASN A 255 -0.07 6.81 13.05
CA ASN A 255 -0.84 7.28 14.19
C ASN A 255 -2.02 8.17 13.76
N GLU A 256 -1.82 9.10 12.83
CA GLU A 256 -2.87 9.99 12.31
C GLU A 256 -3.96 9.22 11.57
N PHE A 257 -3.59 8.21 10.78
CA PHE A 257 -4.55 7.30 10.14
C PHE A 257 -5.45 6.63 11.18
N TYR A 258 -4.85 6.03 12.20
CA TYR A 258 -5.61 5.39 13.27
C TYR A 258 -6.51 6.38 14.03
N GLN A 259 -5.96 7.53 14.45
CA GLN A 259 -6.73 8.53 15.23
C GLN A 259 -7.91 9.07 14.43
N TYR A 260 -7.74 9.30 13.15
CA TYR A 260 -8.80 9.75 12.26
C TYR A 260 -10.00 8.79 12.28
N TYR A 261 -9.78 7.52 11.95
CA TYR A 261 -10.84 6.55 11.90
C TYR A 261 -11.36 6.12 13.28
N ASN A 262 -10.50 6.05 14.28
CA ASN A 262 -10.93 5.76 15.67
C ASN A 262 -11.83 6.85 16.24
N SER A 263 -11.75 8.08 15.74
CA SER A 263 -12.64 9.19 16.14
C SER A 263 -14.01 9.13 15.45
N MET A 264 -14.18 8.31 14.43
CA MET A 264 -15.43 8.12 13.71
C MET A 264 -16.40 7.23 14.49
N SER A 265 -17.54 6.94 13.92
CA SER A 265 -18.58 6.08 14.52
C SER A 265 -19.20 5.14 13.50
N GLY A 266 -19.82 4.07 13.98
CA GLY A 266 -20.43 3.06 13.10
C GLY A 266 -19.36 2.36 12.25
N TRP A 267 -19.68 2.04 11.01
CA TRP A 267 -18.82 1.31 10.10
C TRP A 267 -17.51 2.03 9.72
N GLU A 268 -17.49 3.36 9.83
CA GLU A 268 -16.29 4.16 9.56
C GLU A 268 -15.25 4.05 10.68
N GLN A 269 -15.62 3.56 11.87
CA GLN A 269 -14.69 3.36 12.99
C GLN A 269 -13.87 2.09 12.81
N MET A 270 -13.14 2.02 11.71
CA MET A 270 -12.31 0.86 11.36
C MET A 270 -10.93 1.30 10.84
N ALA A 271 -9.89 0.96 11.58
CA ALA A 271 -8.51 1.20 11.19
C ALA A 271 -7.57 0.17 11.81
N GLY A 272 -6.78 -0.47 10.97
CA GLY A 272 -5.60 -1.24 11.37
C GLY A 272 -4.42 -0.79 10.54
N VAL A 273 -3.30 -0.55 11.18
CA VAL A 273 -2.09 -0.14 10.50
C VAL A 273 -0.87 -0.65 11.21
N SER A 274 0.13 -1.04 10.45
CA SER A 274 1.45 -1.39 10.93
C SER A 274 2.55 -0.66 10.17
N LEU A 275 3.67 -0.43 10.86
CA LEU A 275 4.91 0.09 10.32
C LEU A 275 5.97 -1.00 10.45
N VAL A 276 6.38 -1.56 9.33
CA VAL A 276 7.36 -2.66 9.25
C VAL A 276 8.74 -2.09 8.92
N ASN A 277 9.73 -2.41 9.75
CA ASN A 277 11.15 -2.19 9.45
C ASN A 277 11.65 -3.37 8.61
N THR A 278 11.92 -3.13 7.34
CA THR A 278 12.27 -4.17 6.39
C THR A 278 13.62 -4.84 6.68
N ALA A 279 14.56 -4.11 7.27
CA ALA A 279 15.88 -4.65 7.67
C ALA A 279 15.79 -5.81 8.65
N GLU A 280 14.67 -5.97 9.36
CA GLU A 280 14.44 -7.03 10.34
C GLU A 280 13.69 -8.26 9.77
N LEU A 281 13.23 -8.20 8.49
CA LEU A 281 12.42 -9.26 7.89
C LEU A 281 13.18 -10.57 7.69
N ASP A 282 14.46 -10.53 7.28
CA ASP A 282 15.28 -11.74 7.18
C ASP A 282 15.50 -12.41 8.55
N SER A 283 15.61 -11.61 9.60
CA SER A 283 15.73 -12.13 10.96
C SER A 283 14.41 -12.74 11.43
N LEU A 284 13.27 -12.11 11.10
CA LEU A 284 11.95 -12.65 11.37
C LEU A 284 11.72 -13.98 10.64
N ALA A 285 12.08 -14.04 9.36
CA ALA A 285 11.99 -15.26 8.55
C ALA A 285 12.85 -16.40 9.13
N ARG A 286 14.07 -16.10 9.61
CA ARG A 286 14.91 -17.09 10.30
C ARG A 286 14.28 -17.61 11.60
N CYS A 287 13.67 -16.74 12.40
CA CYS A 287 12.96 -17.16 13.62
C CYS A 287 11.74 -18.02 13.27
N PHE A 288 10.93 -17.57 12.30
CA PHE A 288 9.75 -18.33 11.86
C PHE A 288 10.12 -19.68 11.24
N ARG A 289 11.22 -19.78 10.47
CA ARG A 289 11.72 -21.05 9.92
C ARG A 289 12.00 -22.11 10.99
N LYS A 290 12.49 -21.71 12.17
CA LYS A 290 12.67 -22.64 13.30
C LYS A 290 11.32 -23.16 13.79
N VAL A 291 10.32 -22.27 13.90
CA VAL A 291 8.96 -22.64 14.28
C VAL A 291 8.36 -23.58 13.24
N ALA A 292 8.45 -23.24 11.95
CA ALA A 292 7.92 -24.04 10.86
C ALA A 292 8.55 -25.44 10.80
N ALA A 293 9.86 -25.54 10.99
CA ALA A 293 10.58 -26.83 10.98
C ALA A 293 10.16 -27.77 12.12
N GLU A 294 9.82 -27.23 13.28
CA GLU A 294 9.48 -28.05 14.47
C GLU A 294 7.95 -28.25 14.61
N TYR A 295 7.15 -27.23 14.28
CA TYR A 295 5.71 -27.18 14.54
C TYR A 295 4.84 -27.01 13.30
N GLY A 296 5.39 -26.72 12.11
CA GLY A 296 4.63 -26.43 10.91
C GLY A 296 3.64 -27.54 10.51
N ALA A 297 4.01 -28.80 10.74
CA ALA A 297 3.14 -29.95 10.49
C ALA A 297 1.85 -29.95 11.36
N ASN A 298 1.79 -29.15 12.41
CA ASN A 298 0.61 -29.04 13.27
C ASN A 298 -0.50 -28.18 12.68
N VAL A 299 -0.29 -27.52 11.52
CA VAL A 299 -1.22 -26.56 10.94
C VAL A 299 -2.63 -27.10 10.77
N ASP A 300 -2.78 -28.35 10.32
CA ASP A 300 -4.09 -29.02 10.18
C ASP A 300 -4.76 -29.39 11.50
N SER A 301 -4.02 -29.38 12.61
CA SER A 301 -4.53 -29.65 13.95
C SER A 301 -5.10 -28.42 14.64
N ILE A 302 -4.91 -27.25 14.04
CA ILE A 302 -5.37 -25.97 14.60
C ILE A 302 -6.89 -25.85 14.40
N ASP A 303 -7.61 -25.53 15.49
CA ASP A 303 -8.99 -25.06 15.41
C ASP A 303 -8.99 -23.62 14.86
N VAL A 304 -9.20 -23.49 13.55
CA VAL A 304 -9.13 -22.21 12.82
C VAL A 304 -10.10 -21.17 13.39
N SER A 305 -11.22 -21.61 13.98
CA SER A 305 -12.18 -20.68 14.60
C SER A 305 -11.63 -19.96 15.84
N LYS A 306 -10.50 -20.41 16.38
CA LYS A 306 -9.79 -19.83 17.53
C LYS A 306 -8.57 -19.01 17.16
N VAL A 307 -8.27 -18.91 15.86
CA VAL A 307 -7.19 -18.05 15.35
C VAL A 307 -7.77 -16.71 14.95
N GLN A 308 -7.13 -15.63 15.31
CA GLN A 308 -7.53 -14.30 14.86
C GLN A 308 -7.47 -14.22 13.35
N CYS A 309 -8.63 -14.07 12.72
CA CYS A 309 -8.77 -13.84 11.29
C CYS A 309 -9.03 -12.36 11.02
N PHE A 310 -8.58 -11.86 9.89
CA PHE A 310 -8.72 -10.47 9.46
C PHE A 310 -9.62 -10.29 8.24
N ASP A 311 -10.08 -11.38 7.63
CA ASP A 311 -10.95 -11.36 6.46
C ASP A 311 -12.31 -12.00 6.75
N ARG A 312 -13.29 -11.69 5.90
CA ARG A 312 -14.62 -12.29 5.90
C ARG A 312 -14.87 -13.17 4.67
N PHE A 313 -13.78 -13.70 4.10
CA PHE A 313 -13.86 -14.61 2.98
C PHE A 313 -14.45 -15.97 3.40
N ASN A 314 -15.08 -16.66 2.47
CA ASN A 314 -15.57 -18.02 2.72
C ASN A 314 -14.45 -18.99 3.11
N ASN A 315 -13.29 -18.80 2.50
CA ASN A 315 -12.07 -19.50 2.81
C ASN A 315 -11.07 -18.48 3.39
N HIS A 316 -11.01 -18.36 4.71
CA HIS A 316 -10.12 -17.43 5.39
C HIS A 316 -8.65 -17.67 5.04
N VAL A 317 -7.93 -16.60 4.78
CA VAL A 317 -6.53 -16.64 4.32
C VAL A 317 -5.62 -15.63 5.01
N PHE A 318 -6.15 -14.69 5.78
CA PHE A 318 -5.37 -13.68 6.50
C PHE A 318 -5.53 -13.86 8.01
N PHE A 319 -4.59 -14.54 8.62
CA PHE A 319 -4.57 -14.81 10.06
C PHE A 319 -3.47 -14.01 10.75
N ASP A 320 -3.67 -13.63 12.01
CA ASP A 320 -2.65 -12.95 12.78
C ASP A 320 -1.39 -13.83 12.93
N LEU A 321 -0.24 -13.29 12.51
CA LEU A 321 1.01 -14.04 12.45
C LEU A 321 1.44 -14.58 13.83
N GLU A 322 1.35 -13.76 14.88
CA GLU A 322 1.74 -14.19 16.23
C GLU A 322 0.80 -15.25 16.78
N ASP A 323 -0.52 -15.08 16.55
CA ASP A 323 -1.53 -16.03 16.99
C ASP A 323 -1.38 -17.39 16.28
N VAL A 324 -1.07 -17.40 14.98
CA VAL A 324 -0.74 -18.66 14.26
C VAL A 324 0.46 -19.35 14.90
N VAL A 325 1.55 -18.64 15.15
CA VAL A 325 2.75 -19.21 15.78
C VAL A 325 2.43 -19.81 17.16
N GLU A 326 1.58 -19.15 17.94
CA GLU A 326 1.15 -19.68 19.24
C GLU A 326 0.27 -20.94 19.07
N LYS A 327 -0.68 -20.95 18.16
CA LYS A 327 -1.61 -22.06 17.91
C LYS A 327 -0.95 -23.29 17.27
N LEU A 328 0.19 -23.12 16.60
CA LEU A 328 1.02 -24.27 16.19
C LEU A 328 1.52 -25.10 17.36
N GLY A 329 1.41 -24.60 18.59
CA GLY A 329 1.91 -25.27 19.80
C GLY A 329 3.38 -24.99 20.08
N THR A 330 3.89 -23.89 19.54
CA THR A 330 5.30 -23.46 19.70
C THR A 330 5.68 -23.40 21.18
N ASN A 331 6.80 -24.00 21.55
CA ASN A 331 7.28 -23.98 22.92
C ASN A 331 7.61 -22.55 23.37
N ARG A 332 7.69 -22.36 24.71
CA ARG A 332 7.86 -21.02 25.30
C ARG A 332 9.16 -20.33 24.88
N GLU A 333 10.23 -21.06 24.67
CA GLU A 333 11.52 -20.47 24.30
C GLU A 333 11.50 -19.91 22.89
N LEU A 334 11.08 -20.71 21.91
CA LEU A 334 10.93 -20.27 20.52
C LEU A 334 9.86 -19.17 20.38
N MET A 335 8.75 -19.25 21.13
CA MET A 335 7.73 -18.23 21.14
C MET A 335 8.28 -16.88 21.63
N ASN A 336 9.10 -16.88 22.68
CA ASN A 336 9.73 -15.67 23.19
C ASN A 336 10.77 -15.13 22.18
N GLU A 337 11.59 -15.98 21.55
CA GLU A 337 12.51 -15.56 20.50
C GLU A 337 11.77 -14.92 19.32
N PHE A 338 10.69 -15.55 18.89
CA PHE A 338 9.85 -15.05 17.78
C PHE A 338 9.23 -13.69 18.13
N ARG A 339 8.60 -13.54 19.31
CA ARG A 339 8.00 -12.28 19.76
C ARG A 339 9.01 -11.13 19.80
N LEU A 340 10.17 -11.37 20.37
CA LEU A 340 11.23 -10.37 20.44
C LEU A 340 11.69 -9.92 19.04
N GLN A 341 11.74 -10.83 18.10
CA GLN A 341 12.11 -10.49 16.72
C GLN A 341 10.96 -9.80 15.97
N LEU A 342 9.73 -10.25 16.20
CA LEU A 342 8.54 -9.60 15.62
C LEU A 342 8.41 -8.15 16.10
N ASP A 343 8.64 -7.86 17.37
CA ASP A 343 8.61 -6.49 17.93
C ASP A 343 9.72 -5.58 17.37
N LYS A 344 10.86 -6.15 16.92
CA LYS A 344 11.87 -5.37 16.18
C LYS A 344 11.43 -5.08 14.74
N CYS A 345 10.79 -6.06 14.10
CA CYS A 345 10.34 -5.97 12.73
C CYS A 345 9.13 -5.03 12.60
N VAL A 346 8.14 -5.19 13.47
CA VAL A 346 6.93 -4.34 13.48
C VAL A 346 7.13 -3.21 14.49
N SER A 347 7.70 -2.09 14.01
CA SER A 347 8.07 -0.94 14.82
C SER A 347 6.85 -0.20 15.43
N PHE A 348 5.69 -0.32 14.78
CA PHE A 348 4.43 0.22 15.26
C PHE A 348 3.28 -0.62 14.74
N LYS A 349 2.28 -0.85 15.58
CA LYS A 349 1.05 -1.55 15.23
C LYS A 349 -0.09 -1.05 16.10
N ILE A 350 -1.23 -0.82 15.48
CA ILE A 350 -2.47 -0.43 16.18
C ILE A 350 -3.69 -0.82 15.36
N SER A 351 -4.76 -1.20 16.04
CA SER A 351 -6.04 -1.59 15.45
C SER A 351 -7.19 -1.08 16.28
N THR A 352 -8.31 -0.74 15.64
CA THR A 352 -9.60 -0.55 16.31
C THR A 352 -10.11 -1.88 16.88
N PRO A 353 -10.99 -1.87 17.89
CA PRO A 353 -11.45 -3.11 18.54
C PRO A 353 -12.22 -4.06 17.66
N TYR A 354 -12.77 -3.55 16.54
CA TYR A 354 -13.56 -4.34 15.60
C TYR A 354 -13.18 -4.03 14.16
N ILE A 355 -13.21 -5.05 13.31
CA ILE A 355 -13.24 -4.96 11.86
C ILE A 355 -14.71 -5.08 11.46
N PHE A 356 -15.17 -4.30 10.48
CA PHE A 356 -16.57 -4.21 10.04
C PHE A 356 -17.54 -3.89 11.18
N PRO A 357 -17.32 -2.84 11.99
CA PRO A 357 -18.15 -2.55 13.15
C PRO A 357 -19.58 -2.23 12.71
N GLY A 358 -20.54 -2.91 13.36
CA GLY A 358 -21.97 -2.76 13.06
C GLY A 358 -22.50 -3.66 11.94
N ASP A 359 -21.64 -4.43 11.27
CA ASP A 359 -22.02 -5.49 10.34
C ASP A 359 -22.44 -6.76 11.08
N ALA A 360 -23.27 -7.62 10.44
CA ALA A 360 -23.60 -8.96 10.95
C ALA A 360 -22.35 -9.86 11.04
N GLU A 361 -21.36 -9.62 10.20
CA GLU A 361 -20.10 -10.35 10.11
C GLU A 361 -18.92 -9.58 10.75
N GLN A 362 -19.20 -8.66 11.70
CA GLN A 362 -18.14 -7.94 12.40
C GLN A 362 -17.17 -8.90 13.09
N ILE A 363 -15.88 -8.59 12.99
CA ILE A 363 -14.83 -9.37 13.62
C ILE A 363 -14.25 -8.60 14.79
N LYS A 364 -14.27 -9.21 15.98
CA LYS A 364 -13.55 -8.64 17.12
C LYS A 364 -12.07 -8.90 16.99
N VAL A 365 -11.26 -7.86 17.16
CA VAL A 365 -9.78 -7.96 17.18
C VAL A 365 -9.35 -8.30 18.60
N ASN A 366 -8.97 -9.56 18.83
CA ASN A 366 -8.43 -10.03 20.09
C ASN A 366 -6.91 -10.11 20.09
N SER A 367 -6.29 -10.26 18.90
CA SER A 367 -4.86 -10.25 18.66
C SER A 367 -4.56 -9.40 17.43
N TYR A 368 -3.51 -8.59 17.48
CA TYR A 368 -3.04 -7.78 16.36
C TYR A 368 -1.51 -7.66 16.42
N SER A 369 -0.85 -8.58 15.75
CA SER A 369 0.62 -8.59 15.65
C SER A 369 1.16 -7.56 14.66
N GLY A 370 0.28 -6.96 13.85
CA GLY A 370 0.62 -6.00 12.80
C GLY A 370 1.01 -6.65 11.46
N LEU A 371 1.05 -7.99 11.41
CA LEU A 371 1.23 -8.78 10.20
C LEU A 371 0.25 -9.93 10.19
N SER A 372 -0.32 -10.22 9.02
CA SER A 372 -1.04 -11.46 8.77
C SER A 372 -0.16 -12.49 8.06
N ILE A 373 -0.59 -13.75 8.09
CA ILE A 373 0.04 -14.89 7.42
C ILE A 373 -1.04 -15.82 6.88
N TYR A 374 -0.73 -16.54 5.83
CA TYR A 374 -1.52 -17.66 5.35
C TYR A 374 -1.26 -18.93 6.16
N MET A 375 -2.29 -19.78 6.29
CA MET A 375 -2.20 -21.13 6.86
C MET A 375 -2.40 -22.15 5.76
N PRO A 376 -1.38 -22.92 5.33
CA PRO A 376 -1.49 -23.89 4.22
C PRO A 376 -2.19 -25.18 4.65
N LEU A 377 -3.48 -25.07 4.99
CA LEU A 377 -4.32 -26.16 5.43
C LEU A 377 -4.53 -27.18 4.30
N SER A 378 -4.52 -28.48 4.62
CA SER A 378 -4.72 -29.57 3.66
C SER A 378 -6.04 -29.44 2.88
N ARG A 379 -7.06 -28.85 3.47
CA ARG A 379 -8.35 -28.59 2.79
C ARG A 379 -8.24 -27.68 1.58
N TYR A 380 -7.17 -26.87 1.48
CA TYR A 380 -6.91 -25.94 0.37
C TYR A 380 -6.05 -26.54 -0.75
N GLU A 381 -5.56 -27.78 -0.58
CA GLU A 381 -4.67 -28.43 -1.56
C GLU A 381 -5.35 -28.59 -2.94
N ALA A 382 -6.59 -29.04 -2.94
CA ALA A 382 -7.34 -29.28 -4.19
C ALA A 382 -7.69 -27.99 -4.97
N SER A 383 -7.60 -26.82 -4.33
CA SER A 383 -7.86 -25.52 -4.98
C SER A 383 -6.66 -24.98 -5.75
N GLY A 384 -5.45 -25.47 -5.45
CA GLY A 384 -4.20 -24.89 -5.93
C GLY A 384 -3.73 -23.66 -5.13
N LEU A 385 -4.43 -23.27 -4.05
CA LEU A 385 -4.04 -22.14 -3.22
C LEU A 385 -2.72 -22.39 -2.48
N ASN A 386 -2.54 -23.63 -1.94
CA ASN A 386 -1.30 -24.03 -1.31
C ASN A 386 -0.14 -24.08 -2.32
N ASP A 387 -0.39 -24.48 -3.59
CA ASP A 387 0.64 -24.45 -4.64
C ASP A 387 1.07 -23.01 -4.95
N ALA A 388 0.13 -22.09 -5.01
CA ALA A 388 0.43 -20.66 -5.20
C ALA A 388 1.21 -20.08 -4.00
N TYR A 389 0.85 -20.45 -2.77
CA TYR A 389 1.55 -20.02 -1.58
C TYR A 389 3.00 -20.51 -1.55
N ARG A 390 3.25 -21.79 -1.92
CA ARG A 390 4.62 -22.36 -2.01
C ARG A 390 5.52 -21.63 -3.00
N GLN A 391 4.97 -20.82 -3.91
CA GLN A 391 5.73 -20.00 -4.85
C GLN A 391 6.11 -18.62 -4.27
N THR A 392 5.63 -18.26 -3.09
CA THR A 392 6.05 -17.03 -2.41
C THR A 392 7.47 -17.18 -1.84
N GLU A 393 8.27 -16.12 -1.88
CA GLU A 393 9.61 -16.13 -1.29
C GLU A 393 9.59 -16.47 0.21
N TRP A 394 8.53 -16.06 0.91
CA TRP A 394 8.36 -16.38 2.33
C TRP A 394 8.23 -17.88 2.57
N SER A 395 7.34 -18.56 1.84
CA SER A 395 7.13 -20.00 1.97
C SER A 395 8.37 -20.78 1.53
N ASP A 396 8.99 -20.40 0.42
CA ASP A 396 10.23 -21.02 -0.08
C ASP A 396 11.37 -20.97 0.95
N TYR A 397 11.56 -19.79 1.56
CA TYR A 397 12.61 -19.62 2.56
C TYR A 397 12.30 -20.32 3.90
N THR A 398 11.08 -20.25 4.37
CA THR A 398 10.70 -20.74 5.71
C THR A 398 10.36 -22.23 5.73
N GLY A 399 9.95 -22.80 4.61
CA GLY A 399 9.48 -24.18 4.49
C GLY A 399 8.10 -24.42 5.10
N TYR A 400 7.28 -23.36 5.24
CA TYR A 400 5.93 -23.41 5.83
C TYR A 400 4.84 -23.43 4.79
#